data_4e2b12a69f8a80109efee88f1a88c969
#
_entry.id   4e2b12a69f8a80109efee88f1a88c969
#
_cell.length_a   1.000
_cell.length_b   1.000
_cell.length_c   1.000
_cell.angle_alpha   90.00
_cell.angle_beta   90.00
_cell.angle_gamma   90.00
#
_symmetry.space_group_name_H-M   'P 1'
#
loop_
_entity.id
_entity.type
_entity.pdbx_description
1 polymer ?
#
loop_
_entity_poly.entity_id
_entity_poly.type
_entity_poly.pdbx_seq_one_letter_code
_entity_poly.pdbx_strand_id
1 'polypeptide(L)'
;MIHAKDRDFEKIKAIFKQHKEWFGFVRTDYIQRTLMNNAEKFGYKSSFNAKHLSNNYLILEDDVVITYAINKVKHKLAKPPNTSDVNTYKGDVILHQIGAKNRNGSASRMLQKFFKEHKRVFLSVHSSNTIAKKFYEKNGMNLVGHTTFSKATIPGDIYFYDGVEEVL
;
A
#
# COMPACT_ATOMS: atom_id res chain seq x y z
N MET A 1 -2.67 12.70 -7.48
CA MET A 1 -3.57 11.95 -6.57
C MET A 1 -3.83 12.76 -5.32
N ILE A 2 -4.98 12.57 -4.70
CA ILE A 2 -5.38 13.37 -3.54
C ILE A 2 -4.95 12.68 -2.26
N HIS A 3 -3.98 13.27 -1.57
CA HIS A 3 -3.55 12.81 -0.25
C HIS A 3 -4.57 13.20 0.81
N ALA A 4 -4.90 12.25 1.67
CA ALA A 4 -5.95 12.41 2.68
C ALA A 4 -5.55 13.39 3.77
N LYS A 5 -6.55 14.05 4.34
CA LYS A 5 -6.43 14.98 5.47
C LYS A 5 -7.26 14.49 6.65
N ASP A 6 -7.13 15.15 7.80
CA ASP A 6 -7.84 14.80 9.03
C ASP A 6 -9.35 14.62 8.84
N ARG A 7 -9.98 15.46 8.02
CA ARG A 7 -11.42 15.40 7.73
C ARG A 7 -11.86 14.08 7.09
N ASP A 8 -10.92 13.33 6.51
CA ASP A 8 -11.18 12.06 5.84
C ASP A 8 -11.11 10.85 6.78
N PHE A 9 -10.74 11.08 8.04
CA PHE A 9 -10.46 10.02 9.02
C PHE A 9 -11.60 9.01 9.16
N GLU A 10 -12.82 9.48 9.36
CA GLU A 10 -13.96 8.57 9.57
C GLU A 10 -14.28 7.74 8.33
N LYS A 11 -14.16 8.34 7.15
CA LYS A 11 -14.37 7.64 5.88
C LYS A 11 -13.31 6.56 5.65
N ILE A 12 -12.06 6.88 5.92
CA ILE A 12 -10.94 5.94 5.80
C ILE A 12 -11.13 4.76 6.75
N LYS A 13 -11.46 5.06 8.00
CA LYS A 13 -11.72 4.05 9.03
C LYS A 13 -12.85 3.11 8.62
N ALA A 14 -13.93 3.63 8.04
CA ALA A 14 -15.06 2.86 7.56
C ALA A 14 -14.67 1.92 6.41
N ILE A 15 -13.84 2.39 5.46
CA ILE A 15 -13.38 1.58 4.33
C ILE A 15 -12.48 0.43 4.83
N PHE A 16 -11.56 0.70 5.74
CA PHE A 16 -10.72 -0.36 6.32
C PHE A 16 -11.56 -1.40 7.08
N LYS A 17 -12.55 -0.95 7.82
CA LYS A 17 -13.46 -1.85 8.54
C LYS A 17 -14.26 -2.75 7.58
N GLN A 18 -14.65 -2.23 6.42
CA GLN A 18 -15.34 -2.98 5.38
C GLN A 18 -14.48 -4.14 4.86
N HIS A 19 -13.16 -3.98 4.82
CA HIS A 19 -12.20 -4.96 4.31
C HIS A 19 -11.39 -5.63 5.42
N LYS A 20 -11.93 -5.74 6.62
CA LYS A 20 -11.22 -6.23 7.81
C LYS A 20 -10.63 -7.64 7.66
N GLU A 21 -11.20 -8.48 6.79
CA GLU A 21 -10.72 -9.83 6.54
C GLU A 21 -9.26 -9.87 6.08
N TRP A 22 -8.87 -8.91 5.22
CA TRP A 22 -7.54 -8.88 4.61
C TRP A 22 -6.62 -7.83 5.21
N PHE A 23 -7.18 -6.75 5.73
CA PHE A 23 -6.39 -5.70 6.38
C PHE A 23 -6.15 -6.01 7.86
N GLY A 24 -6.74 -7.09 8.37
CA GLY A 24 -6.68 -7.43 9.76
C GLY A 24 -7.29 -6.31 10.60
N PHE A 25 -6.66 -6.03 11.71
CA PHE A 25 -7.07 -4.96 12.59
C PHE A 25 -6.26 -3.70 12.32
N VAL A 26 -6.72 -2.88 11.36
CA VAL A 26 -6.11 -1.57 11.13
C VAL A 26 -6.51 -0.66 12.28
N ARG A 27 -5.56 -0.34 13.13
CA ARG A 27 -5.80 0.44 14.35
C ARG A 27 -6.07 1.90 14.02
N THR A 28 -6.94 2.51 14.81
CA THR A 28 -7.28 3.92 14.72
C THR A 28 -6.03 4.82 14.81
N ASP A 29 -5.10 4.51 15.72
CA ASP A 29 -3.87 5.28 15.87
C ASP A 29 -2.96 5.18 14.64
N TYR A 30 -2.95 4.06 13.93
CA TYR A 30 -2.19 3.93 12.67
C TYR A 30 -2.72 4.90 11.61
N ILE A 31 -4.04 5.01 11.46
CA ILE A 31 -4.65 5.94 10.51
C ILE A 31 -4.29 7.38 10.89
N GLN A 32 -4.40 7.73 12.16
CA GLN A 32 -4.06 9.07 12.66
C GLN A 32 -2.59 9.40 12.41
N ARG A 33 -1.68 8.49 12.73
CA ARG A 33 -0.24 8.68 12.50
C ARG A 33 0.11 8.83 11.03
N THR A 34 -0.62 8.15 10.15
CA THR A 34 -0.42 8.25 8.69
C THR A 34 -0.96 9.58 8.16
N LEU A 35 -2.10 10.06 8.66
CA LEU A 35 -2.61 11.38 8.33
C LEU A 35 -1.68 12.50 8.81
N MET A 36 -1.09 12.35 9.99
CA MET A 36 -0.07 13.29 10.48
C MET A 36 1.17 13.30 9.58
N ASN A 37 1.59 12.12 9.11
CA ASN A 37 2.71 12.01 8.17
C ASN A 37 2.41 12.70 6.84
N ASN A 38 1.18 12.55 6.33
CA ASN A 38 0.72 13.30 5.16
C ASN A 38 0.80 14.82 5.38
N ALA A 39 0.35 15.28 6.53
CA ALA A 39 0.34 16.71 6.88
C ALA A 39 1.76 17.28 6.84
N GLU A 40 2.71 16.59 7.42
CA GLU A 40 4.11 16.99 7.42
C GLU A 40 4.70 17.02 6.01
N LYS A 41 4.46 15.95 5.22
CA LYS A 41 5.01 15.83 3.88
C LYS A 41 4.42 16.83 2.89
N PHE A 42 3.11 17.06 2.95
CA PHE A 42 2.38 17.83 1.93
C PHE A 42 1.98 19.23 2.38
N GLY A 43 2.42 19.67 3.57
CA GLY A 43 2.34 21.06 4.00
C GLY A 43 0.97 21.52 4.50
N TYR A 44 0.18 20.64 5.11
CA TYR A 44 -1.04 21.05 5.80
C TYR A 44 -1.02 20.67 7.28
N LYS A 45 -2.03 21.11 8.03
CA LYS A 45 -2.07 20.93 9.48
C LYS A 45 -2.89 19.71 9.85
N SER A 46 -2.38 18.93 10.82
CA SER A 46 -3.14 17.88 11.49
C SER A 46 -3.44 18.29 12.92
N SER A 47 -4.65 18.01 13.38
CA SER A 47 -5.04 18.18 14.78
C SER A 47 -4.81 16.91 15.61
N PHE A 48 -4.44 15.81 15.00
CA PHE A 48 -4.11 14.60 15.71
C PHE A 48 -2.82 14.76 16.49
N ASN A 49 -2.74 14.10 17.63
CA ASN A 49 -1.59 14.18 18.53
C ASN A 49 -1.11 12.78 18.90
N ALA A 50 -0.45 12.12 17.95
CA ALA A 50 0.19 10.84 18.18
C ALA A 50 1.67 11.04 18.49
N LYS A 51 2.24 10.14 19.31
CA LYS A 51 3.63 10.23 19.76
C LYS A 51 4.63 10.06 18.61
N HIS A 52 4.31 9.22 17.63
CA HIS A 52 5.19 8.93 16.50
C HIS A 52 4.40 8.95 15.20
N LEU A 53 5.00 9.49 14.13
CA LEU A 53 4.47 9.39 12.78
C LEU A 53 4.62 7.95 12.27
N SER A 54 3.75 7.53 11.35
CA SER A 54 3.97 6.30 10.61
C SER A 54 4.98 6.57 9.48
N ASN A 55 5.49 5.50 8.86
CA ASN A 55 6.35 5.61 7.68
C ASN A 55 5.54 5.65 6.38
N ASN A 56 4.22 5.60 6.47
CA ASN A 56 3.33 5.48 5.34
C ASN A 56 2.63 6.79 5.02
N TYR A 57 2.17 6.88 3.77
CA TYR A 57 1.31 7.95 3.27
C TYR A 57 -0.05 7.36 2.91
N LEU A 58 -1.07 8.21 2.87
CA LEU A 58 -2.43 7.79 2.67
C LEU A 58 -3.11 8.65 1.60
N ILE A 59 -3.66 7.98 0.59
CA ILE A 59 -4.44 8.59 -0.47
C ILE A 59 -5.91 8.23 -0.26
N LEU A 60 -6.80 9.20 -0.41
CA LEU A 60 -8.24 8.97 -0.53
C LEU A 60 -8.74 9.75 -1.73
N GLU A 61 -9.13 9.03 -2.77
CA GLU A 61 -9.69 9.60 -3.99
C GLU A 61 -10.66 8.58 -4.59
N ASP A 62 -11.78 9.02 -5.15
CA ASP A 62 -12.79 8.16 -5.79
C ASP A 62 -13.27 7.02 -4.87
N ASP A 63 -13.40 7.32 -3.56
CA ASP A 63 -13.77 6.36 -2.51
C ASP A 63 -12.81 5.16 -2.40
N VAL A 64 -11.56 5.34 -2.82
CA VAL A 64 -10.49 4.35 -2.69
C VAL A 64 -9.43 4.86 -1.75
N VAL A 65 -9.04 4.01 -0.80
CA VAL A 65 -7.92 4.27 0.12
C VAL A 65 -6.70 3.50 -0.37
N ILE A 66 -5.57 4.19 -0.47
CA ILE A 66 -4.26 3.57 -0.72
C ILE A 66 -3.30 4.01 0.37
N THR A 67 -2.63 3.05 1.00
CA THR A 67 -1.49 3.33 1.88
C THR A 67 -0.21 2.81 1.26
N TYR A 68 0.84 3.60 1.33
CA TYR A 68 2.12 3.27 0.71
C TYR A 68 3.28 3.90 1.45
N ALA A 69 4.47 3.36 1.24
CA ALA A 69 5.71 3.93 1.71
C ALA A 69 6.68 4.13 0.55
N ILE A 70 7.62 5.04 0.72
CA ILE A 70 8.71 5.26 -0.23
C ILE A 70 9.99 4.81 0.45
N ASN A 71 10.70 3.88 -0.16
CA ASN A 71 11.95 3.38 0.39
C ASN A 71 13.04 4.45 0.43
N LYS A 72 13.72 4.54 1.56
CA LYS A 72 14.84 5.46 1.74
C LYS A 72 16.18 4.80 1.50
N VAL A 73 16.24 3.46 1.59
CA VAL A 73 17.48 2.66 1.46
C VAL A 73 17.17 1.35 0.75
N LYS A 74 18.22 0.69 0.23
CA LYS A 74 18.09 -0.67 -0.31
C LYS A 74 17.64 -1.63 0.79
N HIS A 75 16.67 -2.50 0.45
CA HIS A 75 16.12 -3.43 1.42
C HIS A 75 15.55 -4.65 0.71
N LYS A 76 15.69 -5.81 1.34
CA LYS A 76 15.17 -7.07 0.85
C LYS A 76 13.74 -7.28 1.36
N LEU A 77 12.79 -7.54 0.44
CA LEU A 77 11.38 -7.72 0.80
C LEU A 77 11.04 -9.10 1.35
N ALA A 78 11.67 -10.15 0.83
CA ALA A 78 11.40 -11.51 1.30
C ALA A 78 11.86 -11.67 2.75
N LYS A 79 10.97 -12.20 3.59
CA LYS A 79 11.28 -12.43 5.00
C LYS A 79 11.64 -13.91 5.24
N PRO A 80 12.59 -14.18 6.16
CA PRO A 80 12.93 -15.57 6.50
C PRO A 80 11.69 -16.38 6.88
N PRO A 81 11.60 -17.67 6.53
CA PRO A 81 12.66 -18.49 5.92
C PRO A 81 12.77 -18.37 4.38
N ASN A 82 11.98 -17.53 3.74
CA ASN A 82 12.05 -17.37 2.29
C ASN A 82 13.34 -16.67 1.88
N THR A 83 13.92 -17.13 0.77
CA THR A 83 15.19 -16.66 0.22
C THR A 83 15.03 -16.00 -1.16
N SER A 84 13.79 -15.66 -1.55
CA SER A 84 13.52 -14.95 -2.80
C SER A 84 14.37 -13.69 -2.88
N ASP A 85 15.05 -13.52 -4.02
CA ASP A 85 15.93 -12.38 -4.24
C ASP A 85 15.13 -11.18 -4.78
N VAL A 86 14.34 -10.58 -3.91
CA VAL A 86 13.54 -9.40 -4.24
C VAL A 86 14.07 -8.22 -3.43
N ASN A 87 14.79 -7.34 -4.12
CA ASN A 87 15.39 -6.15 -3.52
C ASN A 87 14.66 -4.90 -3.98
N THR A 88 14.44 -3.99 -3.04
CA THR A 88 13.93 -2.65 -3.32
C THR A 88 15.04 -1.64 -3.08
N TYR A 89 14.96 -0.53 -3.79
CA TYR A 89 15.99 0.51 -3.79
C TYR A 89 15.39 1.84 -3.34
N LYS A 90 16.25 2.82 -3.07
CA LYS A 90 15.81 4.18 -2.74
C LYS A 90 14.87 4.71 -3.82
N GLY A 91 13.71 5.20 -3.40
CA GLY A 91 12.68 5.73 -4.28
C GLY A 91 11.64 4.71 -4.74
N ASP A 92 11.89 3.42 -4.56
CA ASP A 92 10.87 2.39 -4.83
C ASP A 92 9.69 2.54 -3.86
N VAL A 93 8.50 2.26 -4.36
CA VAL A 93 7.26 2.38 -3.58
C VAL A 93 6.81 1.01 -3.11
N ILE A 94 6.43 0.93 -1.84
CA ILE A 94 5.78 -0.25 -1.26
C ILE A 94 4.33 0.10 -1.03
N LEU A 95 3.43 -0.56 -1.75
CA LEU A 95 1.99 -0.43 -1.55
C LEU A 95 1.57 -1.39 -0.43
N HIS A 96 0.98 -0.85 0.63
CA HIS A 96 0.58 -1.66 1.79
C HIS A 96 -0.88 -2.09 1.73
N GLN A 97 -1.78 -1.15 1.50
CA GLN A 97 -3.22 -1.46 1.42
C GLN A 97 -3.85 -0.70 0.26
N ILE A 98 -4.81 -1.34 -0.38
CA ILE A 98 -5.75 -0.69 -1.28
C ILE A 98 -7.14 -1.23 -0.99
N GLY A 99 -8.08 -0.35 -0.72
CA GLY A 99 -9.46 -0.71 -0.43
C GLY A 99 -10.42 0.30 -1.03
N ALA A 100 -11.50 -0.20 -1.63
CA ALA A 100 -12.53 0.63 -2.23
C ALA A 100 -13.84 0.47 -1.48
N LYS A 101 -14.59 1.58 -1.34
CA LYS A 101 -15.93 1.58 -0.77
C LYS A 101 -16.91 0.81 -1.67
N ASN A 102 -16.77 0.94 -2.98
CA ASN A 102 -17.70 0.40 -3.98
C ASN A 102 -17.00 -0.55 -4.93
N ARG A 103 -17.74 -1.55 -5.44
CA ARG A 103 -17.28 -2.48 -6.47
C ARG A 103 -17.70 -1.99 -7.86
N ASN A 104 -17.09 -0.90 -8.32
CA ASN A 104 -17.43 -0.22 -9.57
C ASN A 104 -16.24 0.05 -10.47
N GLY A 105 -15.12 -0.67 -10.26
CA GLY A 105 -13.89 -0.47 -11.01
C GLY A 105 -13.03 0.68 -10.52
N SER A 106 -13.42 1.37 -9.46
CA SER A 106 -12.66 2.52 -8.93
C SER A 106 -11.28 2.12 -8.42
N ALA A 107 -11.14 0.94 -7.80
CA ALA A 107 -9.85 0.47 -7.33
C ALA A 107 -8.85 0.29 -8.48
N SER A 108 -9.28 -0.29 -9.61
CA SER A 108 -8.44 -0.43 -10.81
C SER A 108 -8.05 0.93 -11.38
N ARG A 109 -8.99 1.86 -11.50
CA ARG A 109 -8.70 3.22 -11.99
C ARG A 109 -7.68 3.92 -11.10
N MET A 110 -7.83 3.80 -9.79
CA MET A 110 -6.91 4.41 -8.84
C MET A 110 -5.53 3.76 -8.86
N LEU A 111 -5.47 2.44 -8.98
CA LEU A 111 -4.19 1.75 -9.07
C LEU A 111 -3.43 2.14 -10.34
N GLN A 112 -4.11 2.25 -11.48
CA GLN A 112 -3.50 2.72 -12.74
C GLN A 112 -3.01 4.17 -12.62
N LYS A 113 -3.76 5.03 -11.95
CA LYS A 113 -3.34 6.41 -11.68
C LYS A 113 -2.10 6.44 -10.78
N PHE A 114 -2.08 5.60 -9.77
CA PHE A 114 -0.94 5.43 -8.87
C PHE A 114 0.33 4.99 -9.62
N PHE A 115 0.19 4.05 -10.55
CA PHE A 115 1.31 3.58 -11.38
C PHE A 115 1.87 4.65 -12.32
N LYS A 116 1.05 5.59 -12.75
CA LYS A 116 1.54 6.73 -13.55
C LYS A 116 2.44 7.67 -12.74
N GLU A 117 2.18 7.78 -11.45
CA GLU A 117 2.99 8.63 -10.56
C GLU A 117 4.21 7.90 -9.99
N HIS A 118 4.16 6.58 -9.89
CA HIS A 118 5.20 5.77 -9.26
C HIS A 118 5.63 4.64 -10.20
N LYS A 119 6.87 4.73 -10.69
CA LYS A 119 7.37 3.84 -11.75
C LYS A 119 7.74 2.44 -11.27
N ARG A 120 8.08 2.29 -10.00
CA ARG A 120 8.46 1.01 -9.43
C ARG A 120 7.67 0.78 -8.15
N VAL A 121 6.72 -0.16 -8.21
CA VAL A 121 5.81 -0.44 -7.09
C VAL A 121 5.88 -1.91 -6.73
N PHE A 122 6.14 -2.18 -5.46
CA PHE A 122 6.14 -3.53 -4.88
C PHE A 122 4.99 -3.67 -3.89
N LEU A 123 4.52 -4.88 -3.72
CA LEU A 123 3.62 -5.23 -2.62
C LEU A 123 3.80 -6.68 -2.20
N SER A 124 3.39 -6.97 -0.98
CA SER A 124 3.26 -8.34 -0.48
C SER A 124 1.80 -8.62 -0.15
N VAL A 125 1.32 -9.80 -0.48
CA VAL A 125 -0.07 -10.22 -0.27
C VAL A 125 -0.09 -11.65 0.25
N HIS A 126 -1.06 -11.97 1.12
CA HIS A 126 -1.24 -13.36 1.54
C HIS A 126 -1.47 -14.25 0.32
N SER A 127 -0.76 -15.38 0.25
CA SER A 127 -0.87 -16.31 -0.90
C SER A 127 -2.29 -16.85 -1.07
N SER A 128 -3.06 -16.92 0.00
CA SER A 128 -4.46 -17.36 0.01
C SER A 128 -5.45 -16.29 -0.50
N ASN A 129 -5.03 -15.04 -0.61
CA ASN A 129 -5.88 -13.95 -1.09
C ASN A 129 -5.95 -13.95 -2.63
N THR A 130 -6.66 -14.92 -3.19
CA THR A 130 -6.73 -15.12 -4.63
C THR A 130 -7.42 -13.97 -5.35
N ILE A 131 -8.39 -13.33 -4.73
CA ILE A 131 -9.11 -12.18 -5.29
C ILE A 131 -8.15 -11.00 -5.48
N ALA A 132 -7.36 -10.67 -4.46
CA ALA A 132 -6.38 -9.60 -4.55
C ALA A 132 -5.28 -9.92 -5.56
N LYS A 133 -4.78 -11.16 -5.57
CA LYS A 133 -3.75 -11.58 -6.52
C LYS A 133 -4.22 -11.40 -7.97
N LYS A 134 -5.43 -11.84 -8.30
CA LYS A 134 -6.02 -11.64 -9.62
C LYS A 134 -6.18 -10.17 -9.97
N PHE A 135 -6.58 -9.36 -8.99
CA PHE A 135 -6.70 -7.91 -9.15
C PHE A 135 -5.36 -7.27 -9.52
N TYR A 136 -4.28 -7.63 -8.81
CA TYR A 136 -2.95 -7.12 -9.10
C TYR A 136 -2.44 -7.58 -10.47
N GLU A 137 -2.60 -8.85 -10.80
CA GLU A 137 -2.20 -9.41 -12.09
C GLU A 137 -2.94 -8.75 -13.25
N LYS A 138 -4.24 -8.56 -13.10
CA LYS A 138 -5.07 -7.84 -14.08
C LYS A 138 -4.59 -6.40 -14.31
N ASN A 139 -4.05 -5.78 -13.28
CA ASN A 139 -3.56 -4.40 -13.36
C ASN A 139 -2.07 -4.29 -13.77
N GLY A 140 -1.46 -5.37 -14.20
CA GLY A 140 -0.11 -5.35 -14.78
C GLY A 140 1.02 -5.63 -13.80
N MET A 141 0.72 -6.13 -12.61
CA MET A 141 1.76 -6.55 -11.67
C MET A 141 2.16 -8.01 -11.92
N ASN A 142 3.44 -8.30 -11.73
CA ASN A 142 3.99 -9.64 -11.92
C ASN A 142 4.44 -10.23 -10.59
N LEU A 143 4.19 -11.53 -10.42
CA LEU A 143 4.71 -12.29 -9.29
C LEU A 143 6.24 -12.41 -9.43
N VAL A 144 6.98 -11.95 -8.43
CA VAL A 144 8.44 -11.92 -8.47
C VAL A 144 9.09 -12.68 -7.32
N GLY A 145 8.34 -13.13 -6.34
CA GLY A 145 8.89 -13.86 -5.22
C GLY A 145 7.87 -14.24 -4.17
N HIS A 146 8.37 -14.83 -3.11
CA HIS A 146 7.57 -15.29 -1.97
C HIS A 146 8.12 -14.70 -0.67
N THR A 147 7.25 -14.58 0.31
CA THR A 147 7.58 -14.09 1.65
C THR A 147 6.69 -14.78 2.68
N THR A 148 6.78 -14.36 3.92
CA THR A 148 5.90 -14.82 4.99
C THR A 148 5.43 -13.65 5.83
N PHE A 149 4.30 -13.85 6.49
CA PHE A 149 3.72 -12.92 7.46
C PHE A 149 3.60 -13.63 8.83
N SER A 150 3.32 -12.87 9.87
CA SER A 150 3.04 -13.36 11.22
C SER A 150 4.10 -14.36 11.72
N LYS A 151 5.35 -13.92 11.75
CA LYS A 151 6.50 -14.71 12.22
C LYS A 151 6.65 -16.04 11.47
N ALA A 152 6.56 -15.98 10.14
CA ALA A 152 6.72 -17.11 9.23
C ALA A 152 5.58 -18.13 9.23
N THR A 153 4.41 -17.80 9.79
CA THR A 153 3.26 -18.72 9.83
C THR A 153 2.31 -18.61 8.65
N ILE A 154 2.31 -17.48 7.95
CA ILE A 154 1.39 -17.22 6.83
C ILE A 154 2.20 -17.00 5.55
N PRO A 155 2.00 -17.84 4.49
CA PRO A 155 2.69 -17.64 3.22
C PRO A 155 2.21 -16.36 2.53
N GLY A 156 3.14 -15.67 1.87
CA GLY A 156 2.86 -14.48 1.08
C GLY A 156 3.54 -14.50 -0.27
N ASP A 157 3.00 -13.73 -1.20
CA ASP A 157 3.53 -13.52 -2.54
C ASP A 157 3.93 -12.07 -2.71
N ILE A 158 5.01 -11.84 -3.44
CA ILE A 158 5.51 -10.50 -3.75
C ILE A 158 5.21 -10.19 -5.21
N TYR A 159 4.56 -9.07 -5.43
CA TYR A 159 4.25 -8.54 -6.76
C TYR A 159 5.02 -7.26 -7.03
N PHE A 160 5.33 -7.05 -8.30
CA PHE A 160 6.08 -5.90 -8.78
C PHE A 160 5.46 -5.33 -10.04
N TYR A 161 5.32 -4.01 -10.07
CA TYR A 161 5.00 -3.24 -11.26
C TYR A 161 6.24 -2.44 -11.67
N ASP A 162 6.72 -2.69 -12.90
CA ASP A 162 7.82 -1.95 -13.49
C ASP A 162 7.30 -1.06 -14.61
N GLY A 163 7.16 0.21 -14.32
CA GLY A 163 6.72 1.22 -15.27
C GLY A 163 7.86 1.99 -15.92
N VAL A 164 9.09 1.55 -15.73
CA VAL A 164 10.26 2.17 -16.36
C VAL A 164 10.23 1.83 -17.85
N GLU A 165 10.09 2.85 -18.69
CA GLU A 165 10.14 2.67 -20.14
C GLU A 165 11.55 2.29 -20.58
N GLU A 166 11.65 1.20 -21.38
CA GLU A 166 12.90 0.90 -22.07
C GLU A 166 13.12 1.93 -23.18
N VAL A 167 14.26 2.59 -23.13
CA VAL A 167 14.68 3.47 -24.22
C VAL A 167 15.36 2.60 -25.27
N LEU A 168 14.65 2.39 -26.35
CA LEU A 168 15.18 1.65 -27.51
C LEU A 168 16.10 2.54 -28.33
#